data_853c3aae2e86648edacd6325161dba5d
#
_entry.id   853c3aae2e86648edacd6325161dba5d
#
_cell.length_a   1.000
_cell.length_b   1.000
_cell.length_c   1.000
_cell.angle_alpha   90.00
_cell.angle_beta   90.00
_cell.angle_gamma   90.00
#
_symmetry.space_group_name_H-M   'P 1'
#
loop_
_entity.id
_entity.type
_entity.pdbx_description
1 polymer ?
#
loop_
_entity_poly.entity_id
_entity_poly.type
_entity_poly.pdbx_seq_one_letter_code
_entity_poly.pdbx_strand_id
1 'polypeptide(L)'
;WRHLTAHAALAQDKHITPILLEDGDILRLAPGKAEVVDTAPSGRLALDAGRLLPMNGGVLAARRKMLFNGMVIASFAVDDEGFVIGEPKVSAPGLLDPDDLESVRVREEFANAIDVIPDELRGDDQAFRDAAKTALRRALGRKLQKRPLVDVHVLRV
;
A
#
# COMPACT_ATOMS: atom_id res chain seq x y z
N TRP A 1 3.74 24.40 11.07
CA TRP A 1 4.99 25.03 11.54
C TRP A 1 5.05 26.54 11.26
N ARG A 2 4.79 27.04 10.06
CA ARG A 2 4.93 28.48 9.73
C ARG A 2 4.20 29.39 10.71
N HIS A 3 2.96 29.05 11.10
CA HIS A 3 2.19 29.87 12.06
C HIS A 3 2.77 29.80 13.46
N LEU A 4 3.16 28.61 13.92
CA LEU A 4 3.77 28.42 15.25
C LEU A 4 5.08 29.20 15.39
N THR A 5 5.95 29.13 14.37
CA THR A 5 7.22 29.88 14.40
C THR A 5 7.01 31.39 14.33
N ALA A 6 6.02 31.88 13.58
CA ALA A 6 5.69 33.32 13.54
C ALA A 6 5.14 33.80 14.89
N HIS A 7 4.28 33.01 15.54
CA HIS A 7 3.79 33.30 16.89
C HIS A 7 4.91 33.29 17.92
N ALA A 8 5.84 32.32 17.82
CA ALA A 8 7.00 32.26 18.71
C ALA A 8 7.89 33.49 18.57
N ALA A 9 8.16 33.95 17.34
CA ALA A 9 8.93 35.18 17.12
C ALA A 9 8.24 36.40 17.74
N LEU A 10 6.92 36.55 17.55
CA LEU A 10 6.15 37.62 18.14
C LEU A 10 6.16 37.60 19.69
N ALA A 11 6.11 36.39 20.28
CA ALA A 11 6.22 36.21 21.74
C ALA A 11 7.60 36.66 22.23
N GLN A 12 8.67 36.26 21.54
CA GLN A 12 10.06 36.67 21.87
C GLN A 12 10.24 38.19 21.83
N ASP A 13 9.67 38.86 20.84
CA ASP A 13 9.68 40.33 20.74
C ASP A 13 9.01 41.00 21.95
N LYS A 14 8.10 40.32 22.61
CA LYS A 14 7.40 40.74 23.85
C LYS A 14 8.07 40.20 25.12
N HIS A 15 9.29 39.67 25.02
CA HIS A 15 10.03 39.05 26.14
C HIS A 15 9.30 37.85 26.78
N ILE A 16 8.43 37.16 26.07
CA ILE A 16 7.77 35.93 26.49
C ILE A 16 8.54 34.75 25.89
N THR A 17 8.92 33.80 26.71
CA THR A 17 9.58 32.56 26.24
C THR A 17 8.54 31.60 25.65
N PRO A 18 8.52 31.38 24.33
CA PRO A 18 7.58 30.47 23.71
C PRO A 18 8.06 29.02 23.87
N ILE A 19 7.11 28.10 24.00
CA ILE A 19 7.35 26.65 23.90
C ILE A 19 6.58 26.15 22.70
N LEU A 20 7.30 25.66 21.67
CA LEU A 20 6.72 25.07 20.49
C LEU A 20 6.35 23.64 20.79
N LEU A 21 5.08 23.27 20.55
CA LEU A 21 4.56 21.95 20.81
C LEU A 21 4.13 21.28 19.48
N GLU A 22 4.30 19.99 19.42
CA GLU A 22 3.74 19.15 18.37
C GLU A 22 2.48 18.44 18.87
N ASP A 23 1.68 17.92 17.91
CA ASP A 23 0.52 17.10 18.26
C ASP A 23 0.97 15.86 19.04
N GLY A 24 0.47 15.70 20.25
CA GLY A 24 0.81 14.60 21.15
C GLY A 24 1.76 14.98 22.28
N ASP A 25 2.43 16.13 22.23
CA ASP A 25 3.30 16.57 23.30
C ASP A 25 2.52 16.80 24.60
N ILE A 26 3.03 16.26 25.72
CA ILE A 26 2.51 16.48 27.05
C ILE A 26 3.38 17.52 27.74
N LEU A 27 2.85 18.73 27.89
CA LEU A 27 3.54 19.84 28.51
C LEU A 27 3.20 19.91 29.99
N ARG A 28 4.23 19.84 30.87
CA ARG A 28 4.09 20.17 32.27
C ARG A 28 4.27 21.69 32.49
N LEU A 29 3.25 22.35 32.99
CA LEU A 29 3.29 23.79 33.25
C LEU A 29 3.88 24.14 34.66
N ALA A 30 3.72 23.26 35.63
CA ALA A 30 4.18 23.44 37.01
C ALA A 30 4.34 22.06 37.72
N PRO A 31 5.18 21.96 38.77
CA PRO A 31 6.07 22.98 39.34
C PRO A 31 7.33 23.16 38.46
N GLY A 32 7.96 24.33 38.58
CA GLY A 32 9.20 24.65 37.89
C GLY A 32 8.96 25.29 36.50
N LYS A 33 9.94 25.16 35.59
CA LYS A 33 9.81 25.66 34.23
C LYS A 33 8.89 24.75 33.42
N ALA A 34 8.11 25.35 32.54
CA ALA A 34 7.30 24.57 31.62
C ALA A 34 8.21 23.78 30.66
N GLU A 35 7.96 22.48 30.54
CA GLU A 35 8.76 21.57 29.73
C GLU A 35 7.90 20.42 29.18
N VAL A 36 8.24 19.90 27.99
CA VAL A 36 7.63 18.67 27.45
C VAL A 36 8.19 17.50 28.25
N VAL A 37 7.30 16.76 28.91
CA VAL A 37 7.65 15.65 29.81
C VAL A 37 7.34 14.28 29.23
N ASP A 38 6.44 14.19 28.25
CA ASP A 38 6.03 12.93 27.63
C ASP A 38 5.33 13.21 26.30
N THR A 39 4.98 12.14 25.58
CA THR A 39 4.20 12.20 24.33
C THR A 39 3.06 11.20 24.37
N ALA A 40 1.86 11.65 24.01
CA ALA A 40 0.70 10.79 23.81
C ALA A 40 0.59 10.37 22.33
N PRO A 41 0.05 9.18 22.03
CA PRO A 41 -0.25 8.80 20.67
C PRO A 41 -1.15 9.84 20.00
N SER A 42 -0.66 10.45 18.93
CA SER A 42 -1.38 11.46 18.16
C SER A 42 -1.47 11.06 16.68
N GLY A 43 -2.36 11.69 15.93
CA GLY A 43 -2.47 11.43 14.49
C GLY A 43 -3.78 11.95 13.93
N ARG A 44 -3.87 11.92 12.60
CA ARG A 44 -5.09 12.31 11.89
C ARG A 44 -5.93 11.07 11.60
N LEU A 45 -7.21 11.16 11.90
CA LEU A 45 -8.20 10.16 11.56
C LEU A 45 -9.05 10.65 10.40
N ALA A 46 -9.37 9.76 9.48
CA ALA A 46 -10.34 9.99 8.41
C ALA A 46 -11.65 9.29 8.77
N LEU A 47 -12.76 9.94 8.54
CA LEU A 47 -14.07 9.31 8.61
C LEU A 47 -14.34 8.56 7.30
N ASP A 48 -14.55 7.26 7.38
CA ASP A 48 -14.80 6.36 6.24
C ASP A 48 -16.04 5.50 6.55
N ALA A 49 -17.15 5.79 5.90
CA ALA A 49 -18.42 5.07 6.09
C ALA A 49 -18.78 4.86 7.58
N GLY A 50 -18.65 5.89 8.39
CA GLY A 50 -18.96 5.84 9.84
C GLY A 50 -17.84 5.25 10.71
N ARG A 51 -16.69 4.85 10.16
CA ARG A 51 -15.52 4.37 10.90
C ARG A 51 -14.40 5.39 10.86
N LEU A 52 -13.70 5.54 11.99
CA LEU A 52 -12.48 6.33 12.06
C LEU A 52 -11.28 5.45 11.68
N LEU A 53 -10.55 5.86 10.65
CA LEU A 53 -9.35 5.17 10.17
C LEU A 53 -8.13 6.10 10.30
N PRO A 54 -6.97 5.58 10.73
CA PRO A 54 -5.74 6.36 10.71
C PRO A 54 -5.40 6.82 9.28
N MET A 55 -5.08 8.11 9.11
CA MET A 55 -4.75 8.70 7.80
C MET A 55 -3.52 8.04 7.14
N ASN A 56 -2.61 7.50 7.95
CA ASN A 56 -1.44 6.75 7.53
C ASN A 56 -1.67 5.22 7.52
N GLY A 57 -2.91 4.78 7.79
CA GLY A 57 -3.26 3.36 7.82
C GLY A 57 -3.22 2.71 6.44
N GLY A 58 -2.99 1.39 6.42
CA GLY A 58 -2.84 0.59 5.19
C GLY A 58 -4.03 0.69 4.23
N VAL A 59 -5.26 0.78 4.76
CA VAL A 59 -6.49 0.89 3.95
C VAL A 59 -6.48 2.16 3.10
N LEU A 60 -6.21 3.32 3.71
CA LEU A 60 -6.17 4.60 2.98
C LEU A 60 -4.95 4.71 2.07
N ALA A 61 -3.82 4.12 2.45
CA ALA A 61 -2.63 4.04 1.61
C ALA A 61 -2.90 3.17 0.36
N ALA A 62 -3.56 2.02 0.52
CA ALA A 62 -3.95 1.15 -0.60
C ALA A 62 -4.92 1.86 -1.55
N ARG A 63 -5.96 2.52 -1.04
CA ARG A 63 -6.91 3.29 -1.86
C ARG A 63 -6.22 4.40 -2.68
N ARG A 64 -5.32 5.16 -2.04
CA ARG A 64 -4.53 6.18 -2.75
C ARG A 64 -3.66 5.57 -3.84
N LYS A 65 -3.04 4.43 -3.56
CA LYS A 65 -2.24 3.72 -4.55
C LYS A 65 -3.09 3.23 -5.72
N MET A 66 -4.26 2.64 -5.47
CA MET A 66 -5.19 2.21 -6.50
C MET A 66 -5.71 3.37 -7.36
N LEU A 67 -6.01 4.52 -6.75
CA LEU A 67 -6.50 5.69 -7.47
C LEU A 67 -5.52 6.17 -8.55
N PHE A 68 -4.22 6.19 -8.26
CA PHE A 68 -3.21 6.70 -9.19
C PHE A 68 -2.60 5.64 -10.09
N ASN A 69 -2.49 4.40 -9.61
CA ASN A 69 -1.75 3.35 -10.30
C ASN A 69 -2.63 2.21 -10.81
N GLY A 70 -3.90 2.16 -10.41
CA GLY A 70 -4.76 1.03 -10.71
C GLY A 70 -4.44 -0.21 -9.85
N MET A 71 -5.11 -1.30 -10.18
CA MET A 71 -4.94 -2.60 -9.54
C MET A 71 -4.89 -3.70 -10.60
N VAL A 72 -4.15 -4.75 -10.34
CA VAL A 72 -4.12 -5.96 -11.16
C VAL A 72 -4.32 -7.16 -10.26
N ILE A 73 -5.26 -8.00 -10.61
CA ILE A 73 -5.61 -9.22 -9.90
C ILE A 73 -5.43 -10.39 -10.86
N ALA A 74 -4.72 -11.42 -10.44
CA ALA A 74 -4.69 -12.70 -11.13
C ALA A 74 -5.30 -13.80 -10.26
N SER A 75 -5.98 -14.76 -10.89
CA SER A 75 -6.55 -15.92 -10.21
C SER A 75 -6.34 -17.14 -11.08
N PHE A 76 -5.86 -18.23 -10.50
CA PHE A 76 -5.69 -19.51 -11.19
C PHE A 76 -5.84 -20.68 -10.23
N ALA A 77 -6.26 -21.83 -10.77
CA ALA A 77 -6.36 -23.07 -10.05
C ALA A 77 -5.09 -23.90 -10.24
N VAL A 78 -4.75 -24.69 -9.22
CA VAL A 78 -3.65 -25.66 -9.26
C VAL A 78 -4.10 -26.98 -8.64
N ASP A 79 -3.49 -28.07 -9.08
CA ASP A 79 -3.64 -29.38 -8.43
C ASP A 79 -2.86 -29.50 -7.11
N ASP A 80 -2.88 -30.67 -6.49
CA ASP A 80 -2.18 -30.95 -5.24
C ASP A 80 -0.65 -30.79 -5.37
N GLU A 81 -0.08 -31.05 -6.54
CA GLU A 81 1.35 -30.88 -6.86
C GLU A 81 1.71 -29.43 -7.20
N GLY A 82 0.72 -28.57 -7.42
CA GLY A 82 0.91 -27.15 -7.76
C GLY A 82 1.03 -26.86 -9.25
N PHE A 83 0.59 -27.78 -10.13
CA PHE A 83 0.49 -27.50 -11.56
C PHE A 83 -0.79 -26.76 -11.89
N VAL A 84 -0.68 -25.81 -12.81
CA VAL A 84 -1.81 -24.94 -13.20
C VAL A 84 -2.87 -25.73 -13.93
N ILE A 85 -4.14 -25.60 -13.48
CA ILE A 85 -5.30 -26.20 -14.12
C ILE A 85 -6.08 -25.11 -14.85
N GLY A 86 -6.22 -25.29 -16.17
CA GLY A 86 -6.95 -24.35 -17.00
C GLY A 86 -6.19 -23.02 -17.24
N GLU A 87 -6.91 -22.00 -17.71
CA GLU A 87 -6.30 -20.72 -18.04
C GLU A 87 -6.36 -19.74 -16.86
N PRO A 88 -5.23 -19.09 -16.52
CA PRO A 88 -5.22 -18.02 -15.52
C PRO A 88 -6.06 -16.83 -15.97
N LYS A 89 -6.83 -16.26 -15.04
CA LYS A 89 -7.59 -15.04 -15.26
C LYS A 89 -6.83 -13.83 -14.72
N VAL A 90 -6.69 -12.80 -15.53
CA VAL A 90 -6.09 -11.53 -15.14
C VAL A 90 -7.10 -10.41 -15.35
N SER A 91 -7.29 -9.57 -14.34
CA SER A 91 -8.14 -8.39 -14.36
C SER A 91 -7.33 -7.18 -13.91
N ALA A 92 -7.46 -6.06 -14.63
CA ALA A 92 -6.69 -4.84 -14.36
C ALA A 92 -7.58 -3.58 -14.28
N PRO A 93 -8.55 -3.52 -13.34
CA PRO A 93 -9.50 -2.43 -13.24
C PRO A 93 -8.79 -1.08 -13.00
N GLY A 94 -9.18 -0.08 -13.81
CA GLY A 94 -8.60 1.25 -13.78
C GLY A 94 -7.17 1.35 -14.32
N LEU A 95 -6.68 0.32 -15.02
CA LEU A 95 -5.34 0.27 -15.60
C LEU A 95 -5.34 -0.13 -17.07
N LEU A 96 -6.01 -1.22 -17.43
CA LEU A 96 -6.13 -1.75 -18.78
C LEU A 96 -7.60 -2.07 -19.08
N ASP A 97 -8.00 -1.87 -20.33
CA ASP A 97 -9.28 -2.36 -20.82
C ASP A 97 -9.19 -3.89 -21.05
N PRO A 98 -10.22 -4.67 -20.67
CA PRO A 98 -10.20 -6.13 -20.85
C PRO A 98 -9.94 -6.60 -22.26
N ASP A 99 -10.38 -5.84 -23.26
CA ASP A 99 -10.31 -6.17 -24.68
C ASP A 99 -9.07 -5.62 -25.39
N ASP A 100 -8.22 -4.85 -24.68
CA ASP A 100 -6.99 -4.32 -25.23
C ASP A 100 -5.96 -5.42 -25.53
N LEU A 101 -5.20 -5.24 -26.63
CA LEU A 101 -4.07 -6.12 -26.97
C LEU A 101 -3.05 -6.25 -25.84
N GLU A 102 -2.87 -5.18 -25.07
CA GLU A 102 -1.97 -5.19 -23.91
C GLU A 102 -2.49 -6.12 -22.81
N SER A 103 -3.80 -6.17 -22.58
CA SER A 103 -4.44 -7.11 -21.64
C SER A 103 -4.26 -8.56 -22.06
N VAL A 104 -4.38 -8.85 -23.36
CA VAL A 104 -4.13 -10.18 -23.92
C VAL A 104 -2.67 -10.57 -23.69
N ARG A 105 -1.74 -9.70 -24.07
CA ARG A 105 -0.29 -9.92 -23.88
C ARG A 105 0.07 -10.18 -22.39
N VAL A 106 -0.45 -9.39 -21.48
CA VAL A 106 -0.18 -9.57 -20.05
C VAL A 106 -0.68 -10.92 -19.56
N ARG A 107 -1.85 -11.38 -20.01
CA ARG A 107 -2.38 -12.71 -19.67
C ARG A 107 -1.48 -13.83 -20.17
N GLU A 108 -1.06 -13.77 -21.44
CA GLU A 108 -0.18 -14.78 -22.05
C GLU A 108 1.20 -14.81 -21.39
N GLU A 109 1.83 -13.66 -21.19
CA GLU A 109 3.11 -13.56 -20.49
C GLU A 109 3.03 -14.05 -19.05
N PHE A 110 1.92 -13.78 -18.35
CA PHE A 110 1.70 -14.27 -17.00
C PHE A 110 1.51 -15.79 -16.99
N ALA A 111 0.66 -16.35 -17.87
CA ALA A 111 0.45 -17.79 -17.98
C ALA A 111 1.78 -18.53 -18.20
N ASN A 112 2.57 -18.09 -19.18
CA ASN A 112 3.89 -18.67 -19.44
C ASN A 112 4.85 -18.52 -18.23
N ALA A 113 4.75 -17.43 -17.50
CA ALA A 113 5.65 -17.18 -16.38
C ALA A 113 5.32 -18.01 -15.12
N ILE A 114 4.05 -18.35 -14.88
CA ILE A 114 3.68 -19.24 -13.77
C ILE A 114 4.03 -20.69 -14.05
N ASP A 115 4.00 -21.12 -15.30
CA ASP A 115 4.37 -22.51 -15.70
C ASP A 115 5.85 -22.81 -15.46
N VAL A 116 6.70 -21.80 -15.45
CA VAL A 116 8.15 -21.97 -15.20
C VAL A 116 8.55 -21.65 -13.76
N ILE A 117 7.60 -21.48 -12.84
CA ILE A 117 7.90 -21.34 -11.41
C ILE A 117 8.47 -22.68 -10.92
N PRO A 118 9.64 -22.65 -10.21
CA PRO A 118 10.27 -23.87 -9.71
C PRO A 118 9.36 -24.73 -8.82
N ASP A 119 9.46 -26.04 -8.96
CA ASP A 119 8.62 -27.00 -8.23
C ASP A 119 8.79 -26.89 -6.71
N GLU A 120 9.97 -26.50 -6.23
CA GLU A 120 10.25 -26.29 -4.80
C GLU A 120 9.37 -25.20 -4.17
N LEU A 121 8.87 -24.24 -5.00
CA LEU A 121 7.99 -23.18 -4.53
C LEU A 121 6.51 -23.54 -4.61
N ARG A 122 6.16 -24.58 -5.40
CA ARG A 122 4.76 -24.97 -5.66
C ARG A 122 4.10 -25.64 -4.46
N GLY A 123 4.89 -26.29 -3.58
CA GLY A 123 4.42 -26.93 -2.37
C GLY A 123 4.04 -25.98 -1.23
N ASP A 124 4.49 -24.72 -1.28
CA ASP A 124 4.17 -23.68 -0.30
C ASP A 124 3.30 -22.61 -0.96
N ASP A 125 2.03 -22.55 -0.54
CA ASP A 125 1.05 -21.62 -1.11
C ASP A 125 1.47 -20.14 -1.00
N GLN A 126 2.20 -19.76 0.05
CA GLN A 126 2.67 -18.40 0.20
C GLN A 126 3.86 -18.10 -0.71
N ALA A 127 4.84 -19.01 -0.79
CA ALA A 127 5.98 -18.88 -1.68
C ALA A 127 5.54 -18.86 -3.15
N PHE A 128 4.62 -19.76 -3.51
CA PHE A 128 4.05 -19.81 -4.85
C PHE A 128 3.29 -18.52 -5.21
N ARG A 129 2.46 -18.02 -4.31
CA ARG A 129 1.75 -16.75 -4.49
C ARG A 129 2.71 -15.58 -4.68
N ASP A 130 3.79 -15.50 -3.92
CA ASP A 130 4.76 -14.41 -4.02
C ASP A 130 5.60 -14.51 -5.31
N ALA A 131 5.93 -15.71 -5.77
CA ALA A 131 6.53 -15.96 -7.06
C ALA A 131 5.59 -15.53 -8.20
N ALA A 132 4.32 -15.92 -8.15
CA ALA A 132 3.30 -15.53 -9.12
C ALA A 132 3.03 -14.01 -9.12
N LYS A 133 3.02 -13.34 -7.96
CA LYS A 133 2.97 -11.87 -7.88
C LYS A 133 4.16 -11.22 -8.58
N THR A 134 5.34 -11.81 -8.44
CA THR A 134 6.56 -11.33 -9.12
C THR A 134 6.47 -11.54 -10.62
N ALA A 135 5.98 -12.69 -11.07
CA ALA A 135 5.72 -13.00 -12.47
C ALA A 135 4.73 -12.01 -13.10
N LEU A 136 3.61 -11.74 -12.41
CA LEU A 136 2.60 -10.78 -12.86
C LEU A 136 3.16 -9.35 -12.98
N ARG A 137 3.98 -8.92 -12.01
CA ARG A 137 4.66 -7.61 -12.09
C ARG A 137 5.61 -7.51 -13.28
N ARG A 138 6.29 -8.60 -13.65
CA ARG A 138 7.16 -8.67 -14.83
C ARG A 138 6.35 -8.61 -16.13
N ALA A 139 5.25 -9.37 -16.21
CA ALA A 139 4.34 -9.37 -17.36
C ALA A 139 3.72 -7.98 -17.61
N LEU A 140 3.37 -7.24 -16.56
CA LEU A 140 2.94 -5.85 -16.70
C LEU A 140 4.01 -4.95 -17.30
N GLY A 141 5.27 -5.26 -17.08
CA GLY A 141 6.41 -4.61 -17.68
C GLY A 141 6.61 -3.14 -17.30
N ARG A 142 7.64 -2.54 -17.91
CA ARG A 142 7.98 -1.14 -17.71
C ARG A 142 7.14 -0.16 -18.54
N LYS A 143 6.39 -0.69 -19.53
CA LYS A 143 5.63 0.14 -20.48
C LYS A 143 4.51 0.96 -19.82
N LEU A 144 3.89 0.43 -18.78
CA LEU A 144 2.78 1.11 -18.11
C LEU A 144 3.20 2.34 -17.29
N GLN A 145 4.48 2.57 -17.04
CA GLN A 145 5.00 3.67 -16.22
C GLN A 145 4.25 3.88 -14.89
N LYS A 146 3.50 2.87 -14.45
CA LYS A 146 2.70 2.83 -13.23
C LYS A 146 3.15 1.67 -12.34
N ARG A 147 2.86 1.77 -11.06
CA ARG A 147 3.13 0.70 -10.06
C ARG A 147 1.82 0.25 -9.43
N PRO A 148 1.01 -0.54 -10.16
CA PRO A 148 -0.30 -0.95 -9.66
C PRO A 148 -0.19 -1.76 -8.38
N LEU A 149 -1.30 -1.83 -7.64
CA LEU A 149 -1.47 -2.82 -6.60
C LEU A 149 -1.64 -4.18 -7.30
N VAL A 150 -0.83 -5.16 -6.93
CA VAL A 150 -0.89 -6.50 -7.51
C VAL A 150 -1.35 -7.48 -6.45
N ASP A 151 -2.37 -8.26 -6.76
CA ASP A 151 -2.81 -9.38 -5.94
C ASP A 151 -2.95 -10.65 -6.78
N VAL A 152 -2.73 -11.81 -6.14
CA VAL A 152 -2.78 -13.11 -6.79
C VAL A 152 -3.51 -14.10 -5.87
N HIS A 153 -4.50 -14.78 -6.44
CA HIS A 153 -5.24 -15.85 -5.79
C HIS A 153 -4.82 -17.19 -6.42
N VAL A 154 -4.27 -18.06 -5.61
CA VAL A 154 -3.99 -19.45 -5.95
C VAL A 154 -5.07 -20.29 -5.31
N LEU A 155 -5.77 -21.09 -6.09
CA LEU A 155 -6.85 -21.98 -5.65
C LEU A 155 -6.40 -23.43 -5.84
N ARG A 156 -6.14 -24.14 -4.75
CA ARG A 156 -5.80 -25.57 -4.82
C ARG A 156 -7.08 -26.38 -4.89
N VAL A 157 -7.21 -27.29 -5.84
CA VAL A 157 -8.41 -28.09 -6.14
C VAL A 157 -8.04 -29.53 -6.43
#